data_5b04dfdb93943f4eace1b8864f419b58
#
_entry.id   5b04dfdb93943f4eace1b8864f419b58
#
_cell.length_a   1.000
_cell.length_b   1.000
_cell.length_c   1.000
_cell.angle_alpha   90.00
_cell.angle_beta   90.00
_cell.angle_gamma   90.00
#
_symmetry.space_group_name_H-M   'P 1'
#
loop_
_entity.id
_entity.type
_entity.pdbx_description
1 polymer ?
#
loop_
_entity_poly.entity_id
_entity_poly.type
_entity_poly.pdbx_seq_one_letter_code
_entity_poly.pdbx_strand_id
1 'polypeptide(L)'
;VEAADAIDRRRLAGMKIGTNAVRRAAYLRRLFPDAEVIHFRGAADTRLKKLDERIPQKLPDGGEAGSADALIMGASGLERIGRAERISRILSPDLMLPAVGQAIVAVECPASDWATRAALARID
;
A
#
# COMPACT_ATOMS: atom_id res chain seq x y z
N VAL A 1 24.00 1.90 -7.62
CA VAL A 1 22.66 1.43 -7.13
C VAL A 1 22.86 0.18 -6.28
N GLU A 2 23.81 0.16 -5.35
CA GLU A 2 24.21 -1.13 -4.77
C GLU A 2 23.73 -1.32 -3.36
N ALA A 3 23.37 -0.70 -2.50
CA ALA A 3 23.11 -1.09 -1.11
C ALA A 3 21.77 -0.61 -0.53
N ALA A 4 21.06 0.22 -1.24
CA ALA A 4 19.79 0.77 -0.72
C ALA A 4 18.63 -0.22 -0.79
N ASP A 5 18.71 -1.22 -1.66
CA ASP A 5 17.63 -2.17 -1.92
C ASP A 5 17.73 -3.52 -1.19
N ALA A 6 18.82 -3.77 -0.50
CA ALA A 6 18.94 -4.95 0.34
C ALA A 6 18.11 -4.77 1.63
N ILE A 7 16.82 -5.05 1.54
CA ILE A 7 16.04 -5.26 2.76
C ILE A 7 16.58 -6.52 3.40
N ASP A 8 17.12 -6.38 4.60
CA ASP A 8 17.58 -7.52 5.36
C ASP A 8 16.38 -8.42 5.68
N ARG A 9 16.28 -9.53 4.94
CA ARG A 9 15.18 -10.49 5.07
C ARG A 9 15.06 -11.03 6.50
N ARG A 10 16.19 -11.11 7.23
CA ARG A 10 16.22 -11.57 8.62
C ARG A 10 15.49 -10.63 9.57
N ARG A 11 15.47 -9.34 9.26
CA ARG A 11 14.76 -8.34 10.07
C ARG A 11 13.25 -8.43 9.92
N LEU A 12 12.77 -9.00 8.82
CA LEU A 12 11.33 -9.16 8.56
C LEU A 12 10.81 -10.54 8.99
N ALA A 13 11.69 -11.46 9.37
CA ALA A 13 11.28 -12.78 9.84
C ALA A 13 10.39 -12.66 11.09
N GLY A 14 9.22 -13.29 11.04
CA GLY A 14 8.22 -13.24 12.11
C GLY A 14 7.44 -11.93 12.22
N MET A 15 7.76 -10.90 11.43
CA MET A 15 6.98 -9.65 11.42
C MET A 15 5.65 -9.82 10.70
N LYS A 16 4.62 -9.14 11.22
CA LYS A 16 3.31 -9.03 10.58
C LYS A 16 3.25 -7.80 9.71
N ILE A 17 3.17 -8.01 8.39
CA ILE A 17 3.15 -6.93 7.40
C ILE A 17 1.75 -6.74 6.85
N GLY A 18 1.17 -5.58 7.10
CA GLY A 18 -0.19 -5.26 6.69
C GLY A 18 -0.30 -4.75 5.26
N THR A 19 -1.17 -5.37 4.46
CA THR A 19 -1.57 -4.85 3.16
C THR A 19 -2.95 -5.37 2.78
N ASN A 20 -3.70 -4.58 2.01
CA ASN A 20 -4.98 -4.99 1.41
C ASN A 20 -4.84 -5.33 -0.09
N ALA A 21 -3.70 -5.05 -0.69
CA ALA A 21 -3.48 -5.24 -2.12
C ALA A 21 -2.96 -6.66 -2.40
N VAL A 22 -3.75 -7.44 -3.14
CA VAL A 22 -3.41 -8.84 -3.52
C VAL A 22 -2.02 -8.94 -4.15
N ARG A 23 -1.70 -8.01 -5.06
CA ARG A 23 -0.40 -7.97 -5.72
C ARG A 23 0.75 -7.75 -4.72
N ARG A 24 0.61 -6.78 -3.81
CA ARG A 24 1.63 -6.53 -2.76
C ARG A 24 1.78 -7.72 -1.83
N ALA A 25 0.68 -8.36 -1.47
CA ALA A 25 0.70 -9.59 -0.67
C ALA A 25 1.47 -10.72 -1.37
N ALA A 26 1.28 -10.88 -2.68
CA ALA A 26 2.01 -11.88 -3.47
C ALA A 26 3.53 -11.59 -3.50
N TYR A 27 3.92 -10.33 -3.72
CA TYR A 27 5.33 -9.91 -3.64
C TYR A 27 5.94 -10.17 -2.26
N LEU A 28 5.24 -9.80 -1.19
CA LEU A 28 5.70 -10.02 0.18
C LEU A 28 5.96 -11.49 0.46
N ARG A 29 5.01 -12.38 0.13
CA ARG A 29 5.18 -13.82 0.33
C ARG A 29 6.34 -14.40 -0.46
N ARG A 30 6.59 -13.87 -1.68
CA ARG A 30 7.71 -14.31 -2.51
C ARG A 30 9.06 -13.79 -1.99
N LEU A 31 9.14 -12.52 -1.60
CA LEU A 31 10.38 -11.87 -1.21
C LEU A 31 10.77 -12.16 0.24
N PHE A 32 9.78 -12.30 1.11
CA PHE A 32 9.93 -12.45 2.55
C PHE A 32 9.05 -13.60 3.07
N PRO A 33 9.39 -14.85 2.73
CA PRO A 33 8.57 -16.01 3.07
C PRO A 33 8.39 -16.22 4.58
N ASP A 34 9.33 -15.70 5.39
CA ASP A 34 9.29 -15.80 6.85
C ASP A 34 8.50 -14.67 7.51
N ALA A 35 7.95 -13.73 6.73
CA ALA A 35 7.05 -12.68 7.23
C ALA A 35 5.58 -13.11 7.08
N GLU A 36 4.77 -12.77 8.05
CA GLU A 36 3.32 -12.98 7.99
C GLU A 36 2.64 -11.81 7.29
N VAL A 37 1.89 -12.09 6.23
CA VAL A 37 1.11 -11.06 5.53
C VAL A 37 -0.31 -11.03 6.07
N ILE A 38 -0.70 -9.94 6.70
CA ILE A 38 -2.03 -9.76 7.26
C ILE A 38 -2.87 -8.77 6.46
N HIS A 39 -4.18 -8.99 6.46
CA HIS A 39 -5.13 -8.13 5.77
C HIS A 39 -5.33 -6.83 6.55
N PHE A 40 -5.09 -5.68 5.91
CA PHE A 40 -5.08 -4.39 6.60
C PHE A 40 -5.86 -3.33 5.81
N ARG A 41 -7.07 -2.99 6.27
CA ARG A 41 -8.01 -2.09 5.58
C ARG A 41 -8.10 -0.71 6.24
N GLY A 42 -8.52 0.26 5.44
CA GLY A 42 -8.79 1.63 5.82
C GLY A 42 -8.14 2.64 4.88
N ALA A 43 -8.49 3.89 5.02
CA ALA A 43 -7.78 5.00 4.39
C ALA A 43 -6.35 5.11 4.95
N ALA A 44 -5.50 5.94 4.36
CA ALA A 44 -4.09 6.01 4.74
C ALA A 44 -3.91 6.42 6.21
N ASP A 45 -4.61 7.45 6.66
CA ASP A 45 -4.65 7.92 8.04
C ASP A 45 -5.13 6.85 9.02
N THR A 46 -6.24 6.18 8.69
CA THR A 46 -6.81 5.10 9.49
C THR A 46 -5.82 3.94 9.66
N ARG A 47 -5.08 3.60 8.59
CA ARG A 47 -4.07 2.53 8.66
C ARG A 47 -2.90 2.94 9.54
N LEU A 48 -2.42 4.17 9.45
CA LEU A 48 -1.37 4.68 10.33
C LEU A 48 -1.82 4.63 11.79
N LYS A 49 -3.02 5.13 12.09
CA LYS A 49 -3.59 5.06 13.43
C LYS A 49 -3.64 3.63 13.96
N LYS A 50 -4.15 2.70 13.16
CA LYS A 50 -4.20 1.28 13.55
C LYS A 50 -2.83 0.66 13.79
N LEU A 51 -1.81 1.06 13.03
CA LEU A 51 -0.44 0.63 13.24
C LEU A 51 0.11 1.18 14.57
N ASP A 52 -0.04 2.49 14.80
CA ASP A 52 0.47 3.18 15.98
C ASP A 52 -0.18 2.68 17.27
N GLU A 53 -1.49 2.47 17.25
CA GLU A 53 -2.28 1.95 18.38
C GLU A 53 -2.24 0.42 18.49
N ARG A 54 -1.49 -0.26 17.60
CA ARG A 54 -1.37 -1.73 17.54
C ARG A 54 -2.71 -2.46 17.55
N ILE A 55 -3.68 -1.93 16.81
CA ILE A 55 -5.03 -2.49 16.76
C ILE A 55 -5.03 -3.85 16.06
N PRO A 56 -5.48 -4.93 16.71
CA PRO A 56 -5.58 -6.24 16.09
C PRO A 56 -6.53 -6.23 14.89
N GLN A 57 -6.15 -6.93 13.83
CA GLN A 57 -6.97 -7.06 12.64
C GLN A 57 -7.79 -8.35 12.71
N LYS A 58 -9.06 -8.26 12.33
CA LYS A 58 -9.96 -9.44 12.28
C LYS A 58 -9.77 -10.18 10.96
N LEU A 59 -9.79 -11.49 11.05
CA LEU A 59 -9.84 -12.38 9.90
C LEU A 59 -11.29 -12.51 9.37
N PRO A 60 -11.49 -12.92 8.10
CA PRO A 60 -12.82 -13.13 7.53
C PRO A 60 -13.66 -14.19 8.26
N ASP A 61 -13.01 -15.15 8.90
CA ASP A 61 -13.62 -16.23 9.70
C ASP A 61 -13.95 -15.82 11.14
N GLY A 62 -13.70 -14.55 11.50
CA GLY A 62 -13.92 -14.02 12.85
C GLY A 62 -12.75 -14.18 13.81
N GLY A 63 -11.67 -14.86 13.39
CA GLY A 63 -10.42 -14.93 14.15
C GLY A 63 -9.65 -13.60 14.15
N GLU A 64 -8.55 -13.55 14.90
CA GLU A 64 -7.66 -12.39 14.95
C GLU A 64 -6.29 -12.68 14.33
N ALA A 65 -5.86 -11.79 13.42
CA ALA A 65 -4.51 -11.83 12.86
C ALA A 65 -3.47 -11.12 13.75
N GLY A 66 -3.91 -10.46 14.81
CA GLY A 66 -3.07 -9.60 15.63
C GLY A 66 -2.80 -8.23 14.99
N SER A 67 -1.91 -7.44 15.60
CA SER A 67 -1.51 -6.12 15.10
C SER A 67 -0.39 -6.22 14.07
N ALA A 68 -0.33 -5.26 13.13
CA ALA A 68 0.78 -5.15 12.20
C ALA A 68 2.03 -4.55 12.86
N ASP A 69 3.20 -4.99 12.40
CA ASP A 69 4.50 -4.39 12.74
C ASP A 69 4.96 -3.39 11.67
N ALA A 70 4.50 -3.59 10.43
CA ALA A 70 4.78 -2.71 9.29
C ALA A 70 3.61 -2.72 8.29
N LEU A 71 3.56 -1.69 7.43
CA LEU A 71 2.58 -1.59 6.36
C LEU A 71 3.25 -1.40 4.99
N ILE A 72 2.69 -1.99 3.96
CA ILE A 72 3.02 -1.64 2.57
C ILE A 72 1.92 -0.74 2.01
N MET A 73 2.30 0.51 1.72
CA MET A 73 1.37 1.54 1.26
C MET A 73 1.90 2.24 -0.01
N GLY A 74 1.07 3.03 -0.67
CA GLY A 74 1.53 3.95 -1.70
C GLY A 74 2.15 5.19 -1.06
N ALA A 75 3.38 5.55 -1.43
CA ALA A 75 4.07 6.73 -0.89
C ALA A 75 3.25 8.00 -1.12
N SER A 76 2.72 8.20 -2.34
CA SER A 76 1.88 9.35 -2.69
C SER A 76 0.64 9.52 -1.80
N GLY A 77 0.11 8.41 -1.26
CA GLY A 77 -1.00 8.47 -0.31
C GLY A 77 -0.60 9.08 1.03
N LEU A 78 0.59 8.80 1.51
CA LEU A 78 1.15 9.39 2.73
C LEU A 78 1.54 10.85 2.53
N GLU A 79 2.14 11.18 1.40
CA GLU A 79 2.48 12.56 1.01
C GLU A 79 1.24 13.46 0.96
N ARG A 80 0.14 12.98 0.34
CA ARG A 80 -1.11 13.75 0.24
C ARG A 80 -1.75 14.09 1.57
N ILE A 81 -1.59 13.23 2.57
CA ILE A 81 -2.11 13.49 3.92
C ILE A 81 -1.09 14.16 4.84
N GLY A 82 0.04 14.62 4.30
CA GLY A 82 1.09 15.29 5.05
C GLY A 82 1.82 14.37 6.03
N ARG A 83 2.00 13.09 5.68
CA ARG A 83 2.65 12.06 6.51
C ARG A 83 3.85 11.41 5.82
N ALA A 84 4.54 12.16 4.96
CA ALA A 84 5.73 11.66 4.26
C ALA A 84 6.85 11.21 5.22
N GLU A 85 6.96 11.82 6.39
CA GLU A 85 7.92 11.48 7.44
C GLU A 85 7.73 10.06 8.01
N ARG A 86 6.55 9.47 7.77
CA ARG A 86 6.24 8.08 8.20
C ARG A 86 6.75 7.03 7.21
N ILE A 87 7.28 7.45 6.08
CA ILE A 87 7.86 6.54 5.08
C ILE A 87 9.25 6.11 5.56
N SER A 88 9.34 4.90 6.08
CA SER A 88 10.62 4.32 6.52
C SER A 88 11.50 3.95 5.34
N ARG A 89 10.88 3.53 4.21
CA ARG A 89 11.59 3.14 2.99
C ARG A 89 10.70 3.19 1.77
N ILE A 90 11.25 3.68 0.66
CA ILE A 90 10.63 3.55 -0.66
C ILE A 90 11.20 2.29 -1.32
N LEU A 91 10.32 1.39 -1.76
CA LEU A 91 10.69 0.18 -2.48
C LEU A 91 10.87 0.51 -3.96
N SER A 92 12.00 0.07 -4.54
CA SER A 92 12.23 0.26 -5.97
C SER A 92 11.26 -0.55 -6.82
N PRO A 93 10.98 -0.13 -8.06
CA PRO A 93 10.17 -0.90 -9.02
C PRO A 93 10.73 -2.29 -9.30
N ASP A 94 12.05 -2.49 -9.22
CA ASP A 94 12.71 -3.77 -9.42
C ASP A 94 12.37 -4.75 -8.29
N LEU A 95 12.20 -4.23 -7.07
CA LEU A 95 11.83 -5.04 -5.91
C LEU A 95 10.32 -5.30 -5.87
N MET A 96 9.52 -4.28 -6.15
CA MET A 96 8.06 -4.37 -6.11
C MET A 96 7.44 -3.57 -7.26
N LEU A 97 7.18 -4.24 -8.38
CA LEU A 97 6.62 -3.63 -9.56
C LEU A 97 5.28 -2.93 -9.25
N PRO A 98 5.10 -1.66 -9.66
CA PRO A 98 3.84 -0.94 -9.51
C PRO A 98 2.67 -1.62 -10.26
N ALA A 99 1.44 -1.31 -9.89
CA ALA A 99 0.28 -1.75 -10.65
C ALA A 99 0.25 -1.07 -12.03
N VAL A 100 -0.34 -1.75 -13.00
CA VAL A 100 -0.61 -1.15 -14.32
C VAL A 100 -1.46 0.11 -14.11
N GLY A 101 -1.03 1.23 -14.70
CA GLY A 101 -1.70 2.52 -14.55
C GLY A 101 -1.55 3.17 -13.16
N GLN A 102 -0.73 2.63 -12.27
CA GLN A 102 -0.48 3.28 -10.97
C GLN A 102 0.14 4.66 -11.19
N ALA A 103 -0.37 5.67 -10.50
CA ALA A 103 -0.07 7.10 -10.63
C ALA A 103 -0.78 7.80 -11.82
N ILE A 104 -1.53 7.08 -12.65
CA ILE A 104 -2.40 7.68 -13.65
C ILE A 104 -3.76 7.94 -13.00
N VAL A 105 -4.26 9.17 -13.11
CA VAL A 105 -5.61 9.55 -12.70
C VAL A 105 -6.49 9.51 -13.94
N ALA A 106 -7.52 8.66 -13.92
CA ALA A 106 -8.53 8.62 -14.95
C ALA A 106 -9.82 9.27 -14.45
N VAL A 107 -10.46 10.04 -15.32
CA VAL A 107 -11.78 10.63 -15.04
C VAL A 107 -12.77 10.03 -16.03
N GLU A 108 -13.86 9.48 -15.51
CA GLU A 108 -14.91 8.89 -16.32
C GLU A 108 -16.17 9.76 -16.29
N CYS A 109 -16.84 9.84 -17.44
CA CYS A 109 -18.18 10.43 -17.55
C CYS A 109 -19.01 9.67 -18.60
N PRO A 110 -20.34 9.75 -18.55
CA PRO A 110 -21.20 9.18 -19.61
C PRO A 110 -20.81 9.69 -20.99
N ALA A 111 -20.79 8.80 -21.99
CA ALA A 111 -20.44 9.18 -23.36
C ALA A 111 -21.35 10.26 -23.95
N SER A 112 -22.60 10.35 -23.49
CA SER A 112 -23.61 11.34 -23.88
C SER A 112 -23.47 12.68 -23.15
N ASP A 113 -22.63 12.78 -22.13
CA ASP A 113 -22.43 14.03 -21.37
C ASP A 113 -21.41 14.94 -22.04
N TRP A 114 -21.87 15.69 -23.03
CA TRP A 114 -21.04 16.61 -23.80
C TRP A 114 -20.43 17.76 -22.97
N ALA A 115 -21.18 18.25 -21.97
CA ALA A 115 -20.74 19.36 -21.15
C ALA A 115 -19.54 18.95 -20.28
N THR A 116 -19.63 17.80 -19.61
CA THR A 116 -18.52 17.25 -18.81
C THR A 116 -17.31 16.91 -19.68
N ARG A 117 -17.53 16.27 -20.85
CA ARG A 117 -16.42 15.95 -21.79
C ARG A 117 -15.69 17.19 -22.25
N ALA A 118 -16.43 18.27 -22.62
CA ALA A 118 -15.83 19.53 -23.04
C ALA A 118 -15.03 20.20 -21.89
N ALA A 119 -15.51 20.09 -20.66
CA ALA A 119 -14.79 20.60 -19.51
C ALA A 119 -13.50 19.80 -19.23
N LEU A 120 -13.56 18.47 -19.31
CA LEU A 120 -12.41 17.59 -19.09
C LEU A 120 -11.33 17.74 -20.15
N ALA A 121 -11.69 17.93 -21.42
CA ALA A 121 -10.74 18.16 -22.52
C ALA A 121 -9.86 19.42 -22.35
N ARG A 122 -10.14 20.24 -21.35
CA ARG A 122 -9.35 21.46 -21.05
C ARG A 122 -8.23 21.20 -20.02
N ILE A 123 -8.22 20.02 -19.41
CA ILE A 123 -7.25 19.64 -18.36
C ILE A 123 -6.40 18.43 -18.77
N ASP A 124 -6.58 17.92 -19.99
CA ASP A 124 -5.82 16.82 -20.57
C ASP A 124 -4.52 17.34 -21.24
#